data_584f73e1536bbbab8fa395698a5ac9ba
#
_entry.id   584f73e1536bbbab8fa395698a5ac9ba
#
_cell.length_a   1.000
_cell.length_b   1.000
_cell.length_c   1.000
_cell.angle_alpha   90.00
_cell.angle_beta   90.00
_cell.angle_gamma   90.00
#
_symmetry.space_group_name_H-M   'P 1'
#
loop_
_entity.id
_entity.type
_entity.pdbx_description
1 polymer ?
#
loop_
_entity_poly.entity_id
_entity_poly.type
_entity_poly.pdbx_seq_one_letter_code
_entity_poly.pdbx_strand_id
1 'polypeptide(L)'
;MFFLAVRSVRKRPGRFLATLLSASLGAVIIMTFGSLHDTAAAPGVDEVSSQSMTLAASVVGGYGALLVFFAIASTLTVAVRQRAEEIRLLRCTGATPGQITRMVVGESAVVALAGTVLAAGPAVLGGRLLLDLFQDSGQVAPQVDPAFGAVALGSGFGVVLLASVGAAFLAVRRATVAATGVRSPSRGRARTLAGCAALVAGTGGVLSTYAVDSTDEMLMAFPAYGAILLSVGFAVLAPSLLGRMLVLLRGPLAAVGGAGGYLSVRNLRRRGAELAGVLMPLIIFTGVATATLYIQGVETGRVTGSGLAESVEDRNVETLNLVVVGIVVVFSCIMLANTLYAATSYRSREFGQQRLAGATPGQVLRVVGWESVILTLTGLVLGTVAGVAGIIPFTTVRTDQVLPDQGPGTWLAVMAVATVVTLGTSLGTARRTLRTPAIDAVAVAA
;
A
#
# COMPACT_ATOMS: atom_id res chain seq x y z
N MET A 1 -6.49 -24.73 -19.25
CA MET A 1 -6.12 -23.34 -18.86
C MET A 1 -5.16 -23.31 -17.67
N PHE A 2 -5.42 -24.04 -16.58
CA PHE A 2 -4.53 -24.09 -15.41
C PHE A 2 -3.11 -24.58 -15.76
N PHE A 3 -2.96 -25.65 -16.53
CA PHE A 3 -1.65 -26.13 -17.01
C PHE A 3 -0.88 -25.09 -17.83
N LEU A 4 -1.56 -24.28 -18.62
CA LEU A 4 -0.94 -23.17 -19.35
C LEU A 4 -0.44 -22.09 -18.41
N ALA A 5 -1.18 -21.77 -17.35
CA ALA A 5 -0.80 -20.82 -16.33
C ALA A 5 0.47 -21.27 -15.59
N VAL A 6 0.52 -22.51 -15.13
CA VAL A 6 1.70 -23.11 -14.47
C VAL A 6 2.92 -23.10 -15.41
N ARG A 7 2.74 -23.49 -16.67
CA ARG A 7 3.82 -23.48 -17.68
C ARG A 7 4.33 -22.08 -18.00
N SER A 8 3.43 -21.09 -18.02
CA SER A 8 3.77 -19.66 -18.22
C SER A 8 4.65 -19.13 -17.08
N VAL A 9 4.24 -19.39 -15.83
CA VAL A 9 4.98 -18.97 -14.62
C VAL A 9 6.37 -19.63 -14.60
N ARG A 10 6.47 -20.93 -14.91
CA ARG A 10 7.72 -21.67 -14.89
C ARG A 10 8.72 -21.21 -15.97
N LYS A 11 8.23 -20.80 -17.14
CA LYS A 11 9.10 -20.36 -18.26
C LYS A 11 9.65 -18.92 -18.10
N ARG A 12 8.99 -18.05 -17.33
CA ARG A 12 9.38 -16.65 -17.16
C ARG A 12 9.26 -16.20 -15.69
N PRO A 13 10.04 -16.78 -14.75
CA PRO A 13 9.87 -16.56 -13.31
C PRO A 13 10.11 -15.09 -12.92
N GLY A 14 11.08 -14.40 -13.54
CA GLY A 14 11.40 -13.01 -13.24
C GLY A 14 10.24 -12.03 -13.45
N ARG A 15 9.27 -12.39 -14.29
CA ARG A 15 8.09 -11.57 -14.58
C ARG A 15 7.08 -11.58 -13.42
N PHE A 16 7.06 -12.65 -12.65
CA PHE A 16 6.12 -12.86 -11.54
C PHE A 16 6.73 -12.58 -10.17
N LEU A 17 8.04 -12.28 -10.13
CA LEU A 17 8.80 -12.13 -8.89
C LEU A 17 8.17 -11.07 -7.97
N ALA A 18 7.79 -9.91 -8.51
CA ALA A 18 7.16 -8.85 -7.74
C ALA A 18 5.82 -9.27 -7.14
N THR A 19 5.00 -9.97 -7.92
CA THR A 19 3.70 -10.49 -7.46
C THR A 19 3.89 -11.60 -6.43
N LEU A 20 4.86 -12.49 -6.64
CA LEU A 20 5.22 -13.56 -5.72
C LEU A 20 5.68 -12.97 -4.37
N LEU A 21 6.59 -12.00 -4.40
CA LEU A 21 7.09 -11.33 -3.19
C LEU A 21 5.96 -10.61 -2.45
N SER A 22 5.10 -9.86 -3.15
CA SER A 22 3.96 -9.20 -2.51
C SER A 22 2.98 -10.18 -1.90
N ALA A 23 2.72 -11.30 -2.57
CA ALA A 23 1.83 -12.34 -2.08
C ALA A 23 2.45 -13.08 -0.87
N SER A 24 3.73 -13.44 -0.92
CA SER A 24 4.40 -14.13 0.19
C SER A 24 4.54 -13.24 1.42
N LEU A 25 4.97 -11.99 1.26
CA LEU A 25 5.05 -11.04 2.40
C LEU A 25 3.67 -10.78 3.01
N GLY A 26 2.66 -10.60 2.17
CA GLY A 26 1.29 -10.46 2.65
C GLY A 26 0.79 -11.70 3.41
N ALA A 27 1.08 -12.88 2.88
CA ALA A 27 0.73 -14.14 3.54
C ALA A 27 1.47 -14.30 4.88
N VAL A 28 2.77 -13.97 4.95
CA VAL A 28 3.54 -13.99 6.20
C VAL A 28 2.83 -13.17 7.27
N ILE A 29 2.49 -11.91 6.97
CA ILE A 29 1.84 -11.02 7.94
C ILE A 29 0.51 -11.62 8.42
N ILE A 30 -0.37 -12.00 7.48
CA ILE A 30 -1.70 -12.50 7.84
C ILE A 30 -1.63 -13.79 8.63
N MET A 31 -0.74 -14.72 8.25
CA MET A 31 -0.55 -15.97 8.96
C MET A 31 0.10 -15.78 10.33
N THR A 32 1.03 -14.83 10.48
CA THR A 32 1.64 -14.50 11.76
C THR A 32 0.59 -14.02 12.77
N PHE A 33 -0.31 -13.09 12.38
CA PHE A 33 -1.39 -12.67 13.26
C PHE A 33 -2.50 -13.73 13.38
N GLY A 34 -2.75 -14.50 12.34
CA GLY A 34 -3.66 -15.64 12.40
C GLY A 34 -3.21 -16.71 13.39
N SER A 35 -1.90 -16.91 13.57
CA SER A 35 -1.37 -17.86 14.56
C SER A 35 -1.62 -17.44 16.00
N LEU A 36 -1.76 -16.14 16.30
CA LEU A 36 -2.19 -15.69 17.62
C LEU A 36 -3.62 -16.16 17.95
N HIS A 37 -4.52 -16.18 16.96
CA HIS A 37 -5.86 -16.76 17.16
C HIS A 37 -5.81 -18.27 17.42
N ASP A 38 -4.95 -19.00 16.68
CA ASP A 38 -4.77 -20.44 16.92
C ASP A 38 -4.18 -20.70 18.30
N THR A 39 -3.22 -19.86 18.76
CA THR A 39 -2.61 -19.94 20.08
C THR A 39 -3.61 -19.58 21.18
N ALA A 40 -4.39 -18.52 20.99
CA ALA A 40 -5.44 -18.10 21.93
C ALA A 40 -6.53 -19.14 22.16
N ALA A 41 -6.80 -19.96 21.14
CA ALA A 41 -7.78 -21.05 21.19
C ALA A 41 -7.20 -22.38 21.69
N ALA A 42 -5.89 -22.44 22.01
CA ALA A 42 -5.24 -23.67 22.45
C ALA A 42 -5.70 -24.08 23.86
N PRO A 43 -5.83 -25.38 24.15
CA PRO A 43 -6.20 -25.87 25.48
C PRO A 43 -5.21 -25.44 26.55
N GLY A 44 -5.70 -24.94 27.69
CA GLY A 44 -4.87 -24.55 28.82
C GLY A 44 -4.38 -23.10 28.81
N VAL A 45 -4.77 -22.30 27.83
CA VAL A 45 -4.52 -20.85 27.80
C VAL A 45 -5.53 -20.17 28.74
N ASP A 46 -5.03 -19.32 29.63
CA ASP A 46 -5.87 -18.51 30.51
C ASP A 46 -6.67 -17.46 29.76
N GLU A 47 -7.81 -17.05 30.31
CA GLU A 47 -8.76 -16.16 29.62
C GLU A 47 -8.16 -14.78 29.30
N VAL A 48 -7.32 -14.23 30.17
CA VAL A 48 -6.66 -12.93 30.01
C VAL A 48 -5.67 -12.98 28.82
N SER A 49 -4.79 -14.00 28.79
CA SER A 49 -3.87 -14.23 27.68
C SER A 49 -4.60 -14.46 26.35
N SER A 50 -5.69 -15.25 26.37
CA SER A 50 -6.52 -15.52 25.21
C SER A 50 -7.17 -14.25 24.65
N GLN A 51 -7.73 -13.40 25.53
CA GLN A 51 -8.37 -12.15 25.13
C GLN A 51 -7.37 -11.18 24.53
N SER A 52 -6.19 -11.00 25.16
CA SER A 52 -5.13 -10.14 24.68
C SER A 52 -4.65 -10.54 23.28
N MET A 53 -4.37 -11.83 23.06
CA MET A 53 -3.96 -12.36 21.76
C MET A 53 -5.06 -12.21 20.70
N THR A 54 -6.32 -12.44 21.05
CA THR A 54 -7.46 -12.33 20.13
C THR A 54 -7.70 -10.88 19.70
N LEU A 55 -7.62 -9.92 20.63
CA LEU A 55 -7.71 -8.50 20.32
C LEU A 55 -6.58 -8.07 19.39
N ALA A 56 -5.34 -8.41 19.74
CA ALA A 56 -4.19 -8.11 18.91
C ALA A 56 -4.31 -8.70 17.49
N ALA A 57 -4.67 -9.97 17.38
CA ALA A 57 -4.84 -10.64 16.11
C ALA A 57 -5.98 -10.02 15.28
N SER A 58 -7.07 -9.63 15.90
CA SER A 58 -8.23 -9.05 15.21
C SER A 58 -7.95 -7.62 14.72
N VAL A 59 -7.41 -6.78 15.58
CA VAL A 59 -7.13 -5.38 15.23
C VAL A 59 -5.99 -5.30 14.23
N VAL A 60 -4.84 -5.88 14.56
CA VAL A 60 -3.64 -5.80 13.72
C VAL A 60 -3.76 -6.67 12.48
N GLY A 61 -4.32 -7.87 12.62
CA GLY A 61 -4.59 -8.76 11.49
C GLY A 61 -5.60 -8.16 10.50
N GLY A 62 -6.63 -7.47 10.98
CA GLY A 62 -7.59 -6.75 10.15
C GLY A 62 -6.94 -5.61 9.37
N TYR A 63 -6.13 -4.80 10.04
CA TYR A 63 -5.31 -3.77 9.42
C TYR A 63 -4.34 -4.34 8.37
N GLY A 64 -3.61 -5.37 8.75
CA GLY A 64 -2.69 -6.08 7.88
C GLY A 64 -3.38 -6.64 6.64
N ALA A 65 -4.53 -7.27 6.78
CA ALA A 65 -5.31 -7.82 5.67
C ALA A 65 -5.71 -6.75 4.65
N LEU A 66 -6.11 -5.57 5.12
CA LEU A 66 -6.49 -4.45 4.27
C LEU A 66 -5.28 -3.89 3.50
N LEU A 67 -4.14 -3.72 4.16
CA LEU A 67 -2.90 -3.28 3.51
C LEU A 67 -2.40 -4.32 2.49
N VAL A 68 -2.43 -5.60 2.85
CA VAL A 68 -2.07 -6.72 1.96
C VAL A 68 -2.96 -6.72 0.71
N PHE A 69 -4.27 -6.54 0.87
CA PHE A 69 -5.20 -6.45 -0.25
C PHE A 69 -4.80 -5.33 -1.21
N PHE A 70 -4.54 -4.12 -0.71
CA PHE A 70 -4.15 -2.99 -1.55
C PHE A 70 -2.80 -3.19 -2.23
N ALA A 71 -1.83 -3.78 -1.55
CA ALA A 71 -0.52 -4.05 -2.11
C ALA A 71 -0.56 -5.08 -3.24
N ILE A 72 -1.26 -6.19 -3.04
CA ILE A 72 -1.47 -7.21 -4.07
C ILE A 72 -2.25 -6.61 -5.25
N ALA A 73 -3.31 -5.84 -4.98
CA ALA A 73 -4.11 -5.18 -6.01
C ALA A 73 -3.28 -4.19 -6.84
N SER A 74 -2.42 -3.41 -6.19
CA SER A 74 -1.49 -2.49 -6.85
C SER A 74 -0.50 -3.23 -7.73
N THR A 75 0.19 -4.23 -7.18
CA THR A 75 1.20 -5.03 -7.88
C THR A 75 0.62 -5.76 -9.10
N LEU A 76 -0.55 -6.40 -8.94
CA LEU A 76 -1.23 -7.08 -10.04
C LEU A 76 -1.75 -6.13 -11.11
N THR A 77 -2.27 -4.97 -10.73
CA THR A 77 -2.67 -3.94 -11.70
C THR A 77 -1.50 -3.52 -12.58
N VAL A 78 -0.33 -3.35 -11.97
CA VAL A 78 0.91 -3.06 -12.69
C VAL A 78 1.30 -4.23 -13.59
N ALA A 79 1.34 -5.46 -13.06
CA ALA A 79 1.69 -6.66 -13.82
C ALA A 79 0.78 -6.89 -15.03
N VAL A 80 -0.52 -6.65 -14.90
CA VAL A 80 -1.47 -6.74 -16.03
C VAL A 80 -1.26 -5.63 -17.05
N ARG A 81 -0.97 -4.41 -16.62
CA ARG A 81 -0.61 -3.31 -17.54
C ARG A 81 0.65 -3.64 -18.33
N GLN A 82 1.62 -4.32 -17.71
CA GLN A 82 2.84 -4.79 -18.39
C GLN A 82 2.56 -5.74 -19.54
N ARG A 83 1.42 -6.37 -19.55
CA ARG A 83 0.99 -7.32 -20.57
C ARG A 83 -0.01 -6.74 -21.58
N ALA A 84 -0.22 -5.43 -21.56
CA ALA A 84 -1.27 -4.80 -22.39
C ALA A 84 -1.08 -5.11 -23.88
N GLU A 85 0.17 -5.12 -24.38
CA GLU A 85 0.47 -5.45 -25.78
C GLU A 85 0.27 -6.93 -26.08
N GLU A 86 0.70 -7.83 -25.18
CA GLU A 86 0.46 -9.28 -25.30
C GLU A 86 -1.04 -9.59 -25.28
N ILE A 87 -1.80 -8.93 -24.42
CA ILE A 87 -3.27 -9.05 -24.37
C ILE A 87 -3.90 -8.54 -25.67
N ARG A 88 -3.37 -7.46 -26.23
CA ARG A 88 -3.81 -6.93 -27.53
C ARG A 88 -3.56 -7.92 -28.67
N LEU A 89 -2.37 -8.50 -28.74
CA LEU A 89 -2.02 -9.53 -29.74
C LEU A 89 -2.93 -10.75 -29.61
N LEU A 90 -3.17 -11.25 -28.39
CA LEU A 90 -4.10 -12.36 -28.16
C LEU A 90 -5.53 -12.04 -28.66
N ARG A 91 -5.98 -10.80 -28.52
CA ARG A 91 -7.27 -10.38 -29.08
C ARG A 91 -7.27 -10.33 -30.59
N CYS A 92 -6.21 -9.87 -31.21
CA CYS A 92 -6.06 -9.87 -32.67
C CYS A 92 -6.05 -11.30 -33.23
N THR A 93 -5.60 -12.29 -32.46
CA THR A 93 -5.67 -13.72 -32.84
C THR A 93 -6.99 -14.40 -32.49
N GLY A 94 -8.00 -13.63 -32.03
CA GLY A 94 -9.35 -14.11 -31.79
C GLY A 94 -9.65 -14.58 -30.37
N ALA A 95 -8.76 -14.35 -29.40
CA ALA A 95 -9.03 -14.71 -28.01
C ALA A 95 -10.16 -13.86 -27.42
N THR A 96 -11.15 -14.52 -26.81
CA THR A 96 -12.27 -13.84 -26.16
C THR A 96 -11.84 -13.16 -24.85
N PRO A 97 -12.52 -12.07 -24.43
CA PRO A 97 -12.23 -11.42 -23.14
C PRO A 97 -12.30 -12.37 -21.95
N GLY A 98 -13.23 -13.35 -21.98
CA GLY A 98 -13.35 -14.36 -20.94
C GLY A 98 -12.16 -15.32 -20.88
N GLN A 99 -11.60 -15.72 -22.04
CA GLN A 99 -10.41 -16.57 -22.11
C GLN A 99 -9.19 -15.85 -21.53
N ILE A 100 -9.00 -14.57 -21.87
CA ILE A 100 -7.91 -13.73 -21.36
C ILE A 100 -8.04 -13.57 -19.84
N THR A 101 -9.26 -13.29 -19.36
CA THR A 101 -9.51 -13.18 -17.91
C THR A 101 -9.17 -14.47 -17.18
N ARG A 102 -9.66 -15.63 -17.66
CA ARG A 102 -9.37 -16.93 -17.04
C ARG A 102 -7.88 -17.25 -17.04
N MET A 103 -7.15 -16.87 -18.07
CA MET A 103 -5.70 -17.07 -18.15
C MET A 103 -4.97 -16.23 -17.09
N VAL A 104 -5.22 -14.92 -17.04
CA VAL A 104 -4.53 -14.00 -16.12
C VAL A 104 -4.91 -14.28 -14.66
N VAL A 105 -6.19 -14.54 -14.39
CA VAL A 105 -6.66 -14.92 -13.05
C VAL A 105 -6.03 -16.24 -12.61
N GLY A 106 -5.96 -17.24 -13.50
CA GLY A 106 -5.31 -18.53 -13.22
C GLY A 106 -3.82 -18.36 -12.91
N GLU A 107 -3.08 -17.56 -13.70
CA GLU A 107 -1.66 -17.26 -13.42
C GLU A 107 -1.50 -16.55 -12.07
N SER A 108 -2.35 -15.58 -11.76
CA SER A 108 -2.31 -14.85 -10.49
C SER A 108 -2.62 -15.77 -9.30
N ALA A 109 -3.57 -16.67 -9.45
CA ALA A 109 -3.91 -17.66 -8.42
C ALA A 109 -2.74 -18.64 -8.17
N VAL A 110 -2.07 -19.13 -9.22
CA VAL A 110 -0.89 -20.00 -9.08
C VAL A 110 0.24 -19.28 -8.36
N VAL A 111 0.51 -18.03 -8.71
CA VAL A 111 1.56 -17.22 -8.06
C VAL A 111 1.20 -16.94 -6.60
N ALA A 112 -0.08 -16.62 -6.32
CA ALA A 112 -0.58 -16.42 -4.97
C ALA A 112 -0.43 -17.68 -4.12
N LEU A 113 -0.85 -18.82 -4.62
CA LEU A 113 -0.68 -20.12 -3.94
C LEU A 113 0.79 -20.43 -3.64
N ALA A 114 1.67 -20.25 -4.64
CA ALA A 114 3.10 -20.47 -4.45
C ALA A 114 3.68 -19.52 -3.40
N GLY A 115 3.28 -18.23 -3.44
CA GLY A 115 3.70 -17.22 -2.46
C GLY A 115 3.23 -17.55 -1.05
N THR A 116 1.99 -18.02 -0.91
CA THR A 116 1.41 -18.39 0.40
C THR A 116 2.08 -19.64 0.98
N VAL A 117 2.38 -20.64 0.14
CA VAL A 117 3.14 -21.83 0.58
C VAL A 117 4.55 -21.45 1.03
N LEU A 118 5.24 -20.58 0.30
CA LEU A 118 6.57 -20.09 0.70
C LEU A 118 6.53 -19.27 1.98
N ALA A 119 5.41 -18.62 2.28
CA ALA A 119 5.19 -17.81 3.46
C ALA A 119 5.02 -18.62 4.75
N ALA A 120 4.59 -19.88 4.67
CA ALA A 120 4.24 -20.67 5.85
C ALA A 120 5.41 -20.82 6.84
N GLY A 121 6.63 -21.09 6.36
CA GLY A 121 7.80 -21.21 7.21
C GLY A 121 8.15 -19.88 7.93
N PRO A 122 8.35 -18.78 7.20
CA PRO A 122 8.55 -17.46 7.81
C PRO A 122 7.41 -17.03 8.74
N ALA A 123 6.15 -17.38 8.44
CA ALA A 123 5.01 -17.05 9.28
C ALA A 123 5.01 -17.78 10.62
N VAL A 124 5.41 -19.06 10.64
CA VAL A 124 5.60 -19.83 11.89
C VAL A 124 6.67 -19.17 12.75
N LEU A 125 7.79 -18.74 12.15
CA LEU A 125 8.84 -18.00 12.88
C LEU A 125 8.33 -16.66 13.39
N GLY A 126 7.60 -15.93 12.55
CA GLY A 126 6.97 -14.67 12.93
C GLY A 126 5.98 -14.82 14.08
N GLY A 127 5.16 -15.87 14.06
CA GLY A 127 4.22 -16.19 15.16
C GLY A 127 4.92 -16.49 16.47
N ARG A 128 6.02 -17.24 16.44
CA ARG A 128 6.85 -17.49 17.65
C ARG A 128 7.46 -16.22 18.20
N LEU A 129 8.14 -15.45 17.33
CA LEU A 129 8.74 -14.18 17.74
C LEU A 129 7.71 -13.20 18.33
N LEU A 130 6.52 -13.18 17.76
CA LEU A 130 5.44 -12.33 18.24
C LEU A 130 4.93 -12.81 19.60
N LEU A 131 4.77 -14.13 19.79
CA LEU A 131 4.39 -14.71 21.08
C LEU A 131 5.47 -14.46 22.15
N ASP A 132 6.75 -14.63 21.80
CA ASP A 132 7.87 -14.33 22.72
C ASP A 132 7.82 -12.87 23.18
N LEU A 133 7.56 -11.91 22.27
CA LEU A 133 7.37 -10.51 22.61
C LEU A 133 6.20 -10.27 23.57
N PHE A 134 5.09 -10.99 23.41
CA PHE A 134 3.93 -10.92 24.30
C PHE A 134 4.20 -11.54 25.67
N GLN A 135 5.02 -12.59 25.73
CA GLN A 135 5.44 -13.23 26.96
C GLN A 135 6.46 -12.36 27.71
N ASP A 136 7.45 -11.81 27.01
CA ASP A 136 8.45 -10.90 27.60
C ASP A 136 7.81 -9.63 28.15
N SER A 137 6.74 -9.17 27.53
CA SER A 137 5.97 -8.03 28.01
C SER A 137 4.97 -8.38 29.12
N GLY A 138 4.78 -9.68 29.43
CA GLY A 138 3.91 -10.19 30.49
C GLY A 138 2.41 -10.23 30.16
N GLN A 139 2.04 -10.02 28.87
CA GLN A 139 0.64 -10.11 28.40
C GLN A 139 0.13 -11.54 28.31
N VAL A 140 1.04 -12.43 28.03
CA VAL A 140 0.74 -13.85 27.84
C VAL A 140 1.58 -14.63 28.83
N ALA A 141 0.96 -15.61 29.46
CA ALA A 141 1.65 -16.45 30.43
C ALA A 141 2.83 -17.18 29.79
N PRO A 142 3.99 -17.28 30.48
CA PRO A 142 5.20 -17.89 29.89
C PRO A 142 5.06 -19.35 29.48
N GLN A 143 4.03 -20.04 29.98
CA GLN A 143 3.77 -21.45 29.71
C GLN A 143 2.90 -21.68 28.46
N VAL A 144 2.51 -20.63 27.75
CA VAL A 144 1.70 -20.76 26.53
C VAL A 144 2.61 -21.15 25.36
N ASP A 145 2.31 -22.29 24.74
CA ASP A 145 3.04 -22.78 23.57
C ASP A 145 2.48 -22.19 22.27
N PRO A 146 3.34 -21.83 21.30
CA PRO A 146 2.90 -21.28 20.03
C PRO A 146 2.16 -22.32 19.20
N ALA A 147 0.92 -22.04 18.83
CA ALA A 147 0.13 -22.86 17.94
C ALA A 147 0.02 -22.21 16.56
N PHE A 148 0.17 -23.03 15.52
CA PHE A 148 -0.01 -22.61 14.12
C PHE A 148 -0.99 -23.57 13.45
N GLY A 149 -2.23 -23.16 13.36
CA GLY A 149 -3.34 -24.04 13.02
C GLY A 149 -4.13 -23.60 11.79
N ALA A 150 -5.42 -23.94 11.83
CA ALA A 150 -6.33 -23.74 10.72
C ALA A 150 -6.65 -22.26 10.47
N VAL A 151 -6.68 -21.40 11.50
CA VAL A 151 -6.99 -19.99 11.33
C VAL A 151 -5.84 -19.26 10.65
N ALA A 152 -4.59 -19.54 11.05
CA ALA A 152 -3.41 -18.98 10.39
C ALA A 152 -3.35 -19.36 8.91
N LEU A 153 -3.47 -20.64 8.60
CA LEU A 153 -3.45 -21.12 7.23
C LEU A 153 -4.66 -20.61 6.44
N GLY A 154 -5.86 -20.75 6.98
CA GLY A 154 -7.11 -20.37 6.32
C GLY A 154 -7.17 -18.87 6.00
N SER A 155 -6.79 -18.02 6.95
CA SER A 155 -6.75 -16.56 6.74
C SER A 155 -5.69 -16.17 5.70
N GLY A 156 -4.48 -16.72 5.77
CA GLY A 156 -3.41 -16.45 4.82
C GLY A 156 -3.77 -16.86 3.40
N PHE A 157 -4.22 -18.10 3.21
CA PHE A 157 -4.67 -18.57 1.89
C PHE A 157 -5.91 -17.80 1.41
N GLY A 158 -6.90 -17.60 2.27
CA GLY A 158 -8.16 -16.94 1.93
C GLY A 158 -7.95 -15.49 1.48
N VAL A 159 -7.31 -14.67 2.29
CA VAL A 159 -7.12 -13.25 1.99
C VAL A 159 -6.22 -13.04 0.77
N VAL A 160 -5.10 -13.76 0.69
CA VAL A 160 -4.15 -13.58 -0.43
C VAL A 160 -4.74 -14.08 -1.74
N LEU A 161 -5.47 -15.21 -1.75
CA LEU A 161 -6.16 -15.70 -2.93
C LEU A 161 -7.28 -14.76 -3.38
N LEU A 162 -8.15 -14.34 -2.46
CA LEU A 162 -9.24 -13.41 -2.76
C LEU A 162 -8.70 -12.08 -3.29
N ALA A 163 -7.66 -11.54 -2.66
CA ALA A 163 -7.00 -10.31 -3.13
C ALA A 163 -6.41 -10.50 -4.53
N SER A 164 -5.71 -11.61 -4.77
CA SER A 164 -5.04 -11.87 -6.06
C SER A 164 -6.04 -12.13 -7.19
N VAL A 165 -7.03 -12.96 -6.96
CA VAL A 165 -8.08 -13.27 -7.95
C VAL A 165 -8.93 -12.04 -8.24
N GLY A 166 -9.38 -11.34 -7.20
CA GLY A 166 -10.19 -10.12 -7.33
C GLY A 166 -9.44 -9.00 -8.05
N ALA A 167 -8.19 -8.75 -7.67
CA ALA A 167 -7.35 -7.75 -8.31
C ALA A 167 -7.04 -8.09 -9.77
N ALA A 168 -6.70 -9.35 -10.09
CA ALA A 168 -6.46 -9.81 -11.44
C ALA A 168 -7.71 -9.66 -12.32
N PHE A 169 -8.87 -10.08 -11.82
CA PHE A 169 -10.16 -9.92 -12.51
C PHE A 169 -10.46 -8.46 -12.83
N LEU A 170 -10.34 -7.57 -11.84
CA LEU A 170 -10.58 -6.13 -12.01
C LEU A 170 -9.57 -5.49 -12.99
N ALA A 171 -8.29 -5.88 -12.89
CA ALA A 171 -7.23 -5.35 -13.75
C ALA A 171 -7.44 -5.75 -15.21
N VAL A 172 -7.75 -7.03 -15.47
CA VAL A 172 -8.03 -7.50 -16.84
C VAL A 172 -9.31 -6.88 -17.40
N ARG A 173 -10.38 -6.82 -16.60
CA ARG A 173 -11.62 -6.14 -17.02
C ARG A 173 -11.38 -4.68 -17.39
N ARG A 174 -10.51 -3.98 -16.66
CA ARG A 174 -10.10 -2.61 -17.00
C ARG A 174 -9.29 -2.57 -18.30
N ALA A 175 -8.34 -3.48 -18.48
CA ALA A 175 -7.50 -3.56 -19.68
C ALA A 175 -8.31 -3.92 -20.93
N THR A 176 -9.21 -4.90 -20.86
CA THR A 176 -10.04 -5.34 -21.98
C THR A 176 -11.03 -4.26 -22.42
N VAL A 177 -11.63 -3.53 -21.49
CA VAL A 177 -12.53 -2.42 -21.85
C VAL A 177 -11.77 -1.18 -22.35
N ALA A 178 -10.55 -0.92 -21.85
CA ALA A 178 -9.71 0.15 -22.39
C ALA A 178 -9.32 -0.12 -23.86
N ALA A 179 -9.13 -1.38 -24.23
CA ALA A 179 -8.79 -1.79 -25.60
C ALA A 179 -9.97 -1.66 -26.60
N THR A 180 -11.21 -1.49 -26.14
CA THR A 180 -12.36 -1.24 -27.04
C THR A 180 -12.47 0.22 -27.49
N GLY A 181 -11.59 1.11 -27.03
CA GLY A 181 -11.59 2.52 -27.43
C GLY A 181 -12.77 3.35 -26.93
N VAL A 182 -13.79 2.71 -26.38
CA VAL A 182 -14.99 3.38 -25.85
C VAL A 182 -14.67 4.00 -24.50
N ARG A 183 -14.31 5.27 -24.48
CA ARG A 183 -14.28 6.09 -23.27
C ARG A 183 -15.72 6.29 -22.79
N SER A 184 -16.22 5.38 -21.94
CA SER A 184 -17.53 5.56 -21.34
C SER A 184 -17.47 6.70 -20.31
N PRO A 185 -18.26 7.78 -20.50
CA PRO A 185 -18.36 8.89 -19.54
C PRO A 185 -18.79 8.43 -18.13
N SER A 186 -19.51 7.30 -18.06
CA SER A 186 -19.96 6.68 -16.80
C SER A 186 -18.83 6.24 -15.88
N ARG A 187 -17.64 5.92 -16.42
CA ARG A 187 -16.48 5.49 -15.63
C ARG A 187 -15.86 6.60 -14.78
N GLY A 188 -15.83 7.82 -15.31
CA GLY A 188 -15.37 8.99 -14.57
C GLY A 188 -16.28 9.23 -13.37
N ARG A 189 -17.61 9.19 -13.60
CA ARG A 189 -18.62 9.34 -12.55
C ARG A 189 -18.57 8.23 -11.51
N ALA A 190 -18.50 6.98 -11.92
CA ALA A 190 -18.40 5.85 -10.98
C ALA A 190 -17.16 5.94 -10.08
N ARG A 191 -15.99 6.32 -10.62
CA ARG A 191 -14.78 6.53 -9.82
C ARG A 191 -14.92 7.71 -8.86
N THR A 192 -15.50 8.81 -9.32
CA THR A 192 -15.75 9.98 -8.47
C THR A 192 -16.74 9.62 -7.36
N LEU A 193 -17.83 8.91 -7.68
CA LEU A 193 -18.79 8.43 -6.68
C LEU A 193 -18.14 7.49 -5.66
N ALA A 194 -17.34 6.53 -6.11
CA ALA A 194 -16.63 5.62 -5.21
C ALA A 194 -15.63 6.37 -4.29
N GLY A 195 -14.90 7.33 -4.84
CA GLY A 195 -13.99 8.18 -4.05
C GLY A 195 -14.75 9.06 -3.06
N CYS A 196 -15.85 9.69 -3.46
CA CYS A 196 -16.69 10.47 -2.57
C CYS A 196 -17.35 9.59 -1.49
N ALA A 197 -17.83 8.41 -1.84
CA ALA A 197 -18.39 7.47 -0.86
C ALA A 197 -17.33 7.04 0.17
N ALA A 198 -16.10 6.76 -0.25
CA ALA A 198 -15.00 6.44 0.66
C ALA A 198 -14.64 7.63 1.56
N LEU A 199 -14.66 8.87 1.04
CA LEU A 199 -14.44 10.07 1.85
C LEU A 199 -15.57 10.28 2.87
N VAL A 200 -16.83 10.11 2.46
CA VAL A 200 -17.98 10.23 3.36
C VAL A 200 -17.94 9.16 4.46
N ALA A 201 -17.69 7.90 4.09
CA ALA A 201 -17.56 6.81 5.05
C ALA A 201 -16.36 7.03 5.99
N GLY A 202 -15.21 7.47 5.46
CA GLY A 202 -14.04 7.80 6.26
C GLY A 202 -14.28 8.95 7.22
N THR A 203 -14.92 10.03 6.76
CA THR A 203 -15.31 11.16 7.63
C THR A 203 -16.32 10.71 8.69
N GLY A 204 -17.30 9.87 8.33
CA GLY A 204 -18.23 9.28 9.29
C GLY A 204 -17.52 8.45 10.36
N GLY A 205 -16.58 7.60 9.96
CA GLY A 205 -15.76 6.81 10.89
C GLY A 205 -14.90 7.68 11.82
N VAL A 206 -14.32 8.76 11.28
CA VAL A 206 -13.57 9.74 12.09
C VAL A 206 -14.48 10.49 13.07
N LEU A 207 -15.65 10.93 12.62
CA LEU A 207 -16.59 11.66 13.48
C LEU A 207 -17.26 10.79 14.54
N SER A 208 -17.42 9.46 14.27
CA SER A 208 -17.95 8.54 15.27
C SER A 208 -17.05 8.40 16.51
N THR A 209 -15.77 8.81 16.41
CA THR A 209 -14.84 8.89 17.55
C THR A 209 -15.41 9.78 18.68
N TYR A 210 -16.11 10.86 18.35
CA TYR A 210 -16.75 11.74 19.34
C TYR A 210 -17.93 11.13 20.09
N ALA A 211 -18.46 10.02 19.61
CA ALA A 211 -19.59 9.31 20.25
C ALA A 211 -19.13 8.16 21.16
N VAL A 212 -17.81 7.97 21.31
CA VAL A 212 -17.21 6.89 22.12
C VAL A 212 -16.57 7.51 23.35
N ASP A 213 -16.68 6.80 24.48
CA ASP A 213 -16.10 7.24 25.74
C ASP A 213 -14.59 7.27 25.69
N SER A 214 -13.98 8.26 26.38
CA SER A 214 -12.53 8.44 26.43
C SER A 214 -11.76 7.27 27.03
N THR A 215 -12.42 6.40 27.76
CA THR A 215 -11.85 5.21 28.45
C THR A 215 -11.98 3.93 27.63
N ASP A 216 -12.72 3.94 26.51
CA ASP A 216 -12.94 2.75 25.71
C ASP A 216 -11.68 2.35 24.95
N GLU A 217 -11.30 1.08 25.02
CA GLU A 217 -10.16 0.51 24.29
C GLU A 217 -10.36 0.55 22.77
N MET A 218 -11.62 0.49 22.32
CA MET A 218 -11.96 0.56 20.90
C MET A 218 -11.87 1.98 20.32
N LEU A 219 -11.66 3.00 21.16
CA LEU A 219 -11.57 4.40 20.71
C LEU A 219 -10.53 4.59 19.60
N MET A 220 -9.42 3.86 19.65
CA MET A 220 -8.36 3.93 18.62
C MET A 220 -8.79 3.40 17.25
N ALA A 221 -9.72 2.46 17.20
CA ALA A 221 -10.11 1.79 15.97
C ALA A 221 -10.84 2.74 15.00
N PHE A 222 -11.75 3.57 15.50
CA PHE A 222 -12.58 4.46 14.68
C PHE A 222 -11.77 5.48 13.87
N PRO A 223 -10.88 6.29 14.47
CA PRO A 223 -10.07 7.26 13.75
C PRO A 223 -9.05 6.59 12.83
N ALA A 224 -8.54 5.43 13.22
CA ALA A 224 -7.58 4.67 12.44
C ALA A 224 -8.22 4.12 11.15
N TYR A 225 -9.35 3.42 11.23
CA TYR A 225 -10.08 2.96 10.04
C TYR A 225 -10.64 4.13 9.22
N GLY A 226 -11.06 5.20 9.89
CA GLY A 226 -11.49 6.44 9.25
C GLY A 226 -10.38 7.07 8.40
N ALA A 227 -9.16 7.18 8.94
CA ALA A 227 -7.99 7.71 8.22
C ALA A 227 -7.60 6.83 7.02
N ILE A 228 -7.74 5.49 7.14
CA ILE A 228 -7.54 4.57 6.02
C ILE A 228 -8.56 4.84 4.91
N LEU A 229 -9.84 4.92 5.24
CA LEU A 229 -10.89 5.17 4.26
C LEU A 229 -10.75 6.54 3.59
N LEU A 230 -10.36 7.58 4.34
CA LEU A 230 -10.02 8.89 3.81
C LEU A 230 -8.83 8.81 2.85
N SER A 231 -7.76 8.11 3.23
CA SER A 231 -6.58 7.89 2.37
C SER A 231 -6.95 7.17 1.08
N VAL A 232 -7.79 6.14 1.16
CA VAL A 232 -8.33 5.42 -0.02
C VAL A 232 -9.20 6.35 -0.88
N GLY A 233 -10.06 7.16 -0.27
CA GLY A 233 -10.90 8.13 -0.96
C GLY A 233 -10.06 9.15 -1.75
N PHE A 234 -9.05 9.76 -1.12
CA PHE A 234 -8.10 10.63 -1.80
C PHE A 234 -7.31 9.90 -2.89
N ALA A 235 -6.89 8.67 -2.65
CA ALA A 235 -6.18 7.87 -3.63
C ALA A 235 -7.03 7.56 -4.88
N VAL A 236 -8.31 7.27 -4.72
CA VAL A 236 -9.25 7.07 -5.82
C VAL A 236 -9.47 8.37 -6.59
N LEU A 237 -9.53 9.51 -5.91
CA LEU A 237 -9.68 10.84 -6.51
C LEU A 237 -8.34 11.46 -6.96
N ALA A 238 -7.20 10.82 -6.70
CA ALA A 238 -5.87 11.33 -6.99
C ALA A 238 -5.67 11.89 -8.41
N PRO A 239 -6.21 11.31 -9.51
CA PRO A 239 -6.04 11.89 -10.84
C PRO A 239 -6.68 13.26 -11.03
N SER A 240 -7.83 13.49 -10.40
CA SER A 240 -8.52 14.80 -10.45
C SER A 240 -7.84 15.81 -9.53
N LEU A 241 -7.39 15.36 -8.36
CA LEU A 241 -6.67 16.18 -7.39
C LEU A 241 -5.28 16.59 -7.90
N LEU A 242 -4.54 15.65 -8.52
CA LEU A 242 -3.27 15.94 -9.17
C LEU A 242 -3.43 17.04 -10.24
N GLY A 243 -4.50 16.98 -11.04
CA GLY A 243 -4.78 18.02 -12.02
C GLY A 243 -4.91 19.41 -11.40
N ARG A 244 -5.59 19.53 -10.25
CA ARG A 244 -5.73 20.79 -9.50
C ARG A 244 -4.41 21.23 -8.88
N MET A 245 -3.66 20.30 -8.27
CA MET A 245 -2.35 20.58 -7.69
C MET A 245 -1.34 21.07 -8.75
N LEU A 246 -1.37 20.49 -9.96
CA LEU A 246 -0.52 20.94 -11.06
C LEU A 246 -0.85 22.35 -11.56
N VAL A 247 -2.11 22.79 -11.44
CA VAL A 247 -2.47 24.19 -11.73
C VAL A 247 -1.87 25.13 -10.68
N LEU A 248 -1.97 24.75 -9.40
CA LEU A 248 -1.43 25.54 -8.29
C LEU A 248 0.11 25.60 -8.33
N LEU A 249 0.76 24.47 -8.60
CA LEU A 249 2.22 24.37 -8.59
C LEU A 249 2.89 24.88 -9.89
N ARG A 250 2.13 25.19 -10.93
CA ARG A 250 2.67 25.59 -12.24
C ARG A 250 3.62 26.80 -12.16
N GLY A 251 3.25 27.84 -11.40
CA GLY A 251 4.05 29.06 -11.23
C GLY A 251 5.39 28.78 -10.53
N PRO A 252 5.37 28.27 -9.28
CA PRO A 252 6.59 27.96 -8.53
C PRO A 252 7.53 26.98 -9.25
N LEU A 253 6.96 25.93 -9.87
CA LEU A 253 7.76 24.91 -10.58
C LEU A 253 8.41 25.44 -11.87
N ALA A 254 7.76 26.35 -12.57
CA ALA A 254 8.36 26.98 -13.74
C ALA A 254 9.49 27.95 -13.33
N ALA A 255 9.33 28.65 -12.21
CA ALA A 255 10.34 29.58 -11.70
C ALA A 255 11.61 28.86 -11.20
N VAL A 256 11.44 27.78 -10.42
CA VAL A 256 12.58 27.04 -9.82
C VAL A 256 13.14 25.96 -10.74
N GLY A 257 12.29 25.27 -11.48
CA GLY A 257 12.66 24.10 -12.30
C GLY A 257 13.10 24.43 -13.73
N GLY A 258 12.93 25.68 -14.19
CA GLY A 258 13.23 26.07 -15.57
C GLY A 258 12.53 25.17 -16.61
N ALA A 259 13.21 24.84 -17.71
CA ALA A 259 12.68 23.99 -18.77
C ALA A 259 12.29 22.58 -18.27
N GLY A 260 13.05 22.01 -17.33
CA GLY A 260 12.78 20.70 -16.74
C GLY A 260 11.47 20.70 -15.92
N GLY A 261 11.25 21.70 -15.09
CA GLY A 261 10.03 21.88 -14.32
C GLY A 261 8.79 22.08 -15.21
N TYR A 262 8.90 22.89 -16.24
CA TYR A 262 7.83 23.11 -17.22
C TYR A 262 7.45 21.83 -17.97
N LEU A 263 8.43 21.07 -18.45
CA LEU A 263 8.21 19.79 -19.14
C LEU A 263 7.55 18.76 -18.21
N SER A 264 8.01 18.69 -16.96
CA SER A 264 7.45 17.77 -15.95
C SER A 264 5.98 18.04 -15.68
N VAL A 265 5.57 19.29 -15.48
CA VAL A 265 4.15 19.67 -15.32
C VAL A 265 3.33 19.28 -16.55
N ARG A 266 3.86 19.51 -17.76
CA ARG A 266 3.17 19.17 -19.01
C ARG A 266 3.02 17.65 -19.18
N ASN A 267 4.05 16.88 -18.85
CA ASN A 267 4.01 15.42 -18.89
C ASN A 267 3.00 14.86 -17.89
N LEU A 268 3.04 15.33 -16.65
CA LEU A 268 2.11 14.92 -15.59
C LEU A 268 0.66 15.23 -15.95
N ARG A 269 0.36 16.38 -16.55
CA ARG A 269 -1.00 16.71 -17.03
C ARG A 269 -1.50 15.75 -18.11
N ARG A 270 -0.64 15.33 -19.03
CA ARG A 270 -1.00 14.38 -20.09
C ARG A 270 -1.21 12.95 -19.56
N ARG A 271 -0.49 12.59 -18.49
CA ARG A 271 -0.44 11.22 -17.91
C ARG A 271 -1.11 11.09 -16.56
N GLY A 272 -1.87 12.09 -16.11
CA GLY A 272 -2.44 12.11 -14.76
C GLY A 272 -3.22 10.84 -14.36
N ALA A 273 -3.86 10.18 -15.33
CA ALA A 273 -4.58 8.93 -15.09
C ALA A 273 -3.65 7.72 -14.87
N GLU A 274 -2.47 7.70 -15.51
CA GLU A 274 -1.47 6.63 -15.36
C GLU A 274 -0.72 6.79 -14.05
N LEU A 275 -0.37 8.02 -13.71
CA LEU A 275 0.39 8.38 -12.51
C LEU A 275 -0.44 8.34 -11.22
N ALA A 276 -1.76 8.34 -11.34
CA ALA A 276 -2.64 8.09 -10.21
C ALA A 276 -2.38 6.75 -9.51
N GLY A 277 -1.92 5.74 -10.26
CA GLY A 277 -1.51 4.46 -9.69
C GLY A 277 -0.28 4.56 -8.77
N VAL A 278 0.57 5.56 -8.98
CA VAL A 278 1.75 5.85 -8.15
C VAL A 278 1.37 6.66 -6.91
N LEU A 279 0.40 7.57 -7.03
CA LEU A 279 -0.08 8.38 -5.90
C LEU A 279 -0.82 7.55 -4.86
N MET A 280 -1.53 6.50 -5.27
CA MET A 280 -2.33 5.68 -4.37
C MET A 280 -1.51 5.12 -3.19
N PRO A 281 -0.40 4.35 -3.42
CA PRO A 281 0.40 3.85 -2.31
C PRO A 281 1.03 4.95 -1.47
N LEU A 282 1.40 6.07 -2.07
CA LEU A 282 2.02 7.19 -1.37
C LEU A 282 1.03 7.90 -0.42
N ILE A 283 -0.20 8.12 -0.87
CA ILE A 283 -1.26 8.73 -0.05
C ILE A 283 -1.63 7.79 1.11
N ILE A 284 -1.80 6.49 0.83
CA ILE A 284 -2.13 5.50 1.86
C ILE A 284 -1.00 5.39 2.88
N PHE A 285 0.27 5.28 2.41
CA PHE A 285 1.42 5.25 3.30
C PHE A 285 1.45 6.47 4.23
N THR A 286 1.42 7.67 3.65
CA THR A 286 1.55 8.90 4.43
C THR A 286 0.38 9.05 5.40
N GLY A 287 -0.86 8.80 4.96
CA GLY A 287 -2.05 8.98 5.78
C GLY A 287 -2.12 7.97 6.92
N VAL A 288 -1.91 6.69 6.61
CA VAL A 288 -1.99 5.61 7.61
C VAL A 288 -0.82 5.70 8.59
N ALA A 289 0.42 5.86 8.10
CA ALA A 289 1.59 5.97 8.98
C ALA A 289 1.49 7.20 9.89
N THR A 290 1.06 8.36 9.37
CA THR A 290 0.87 9.55 10.19
C THR A 290 -0.21 9.33 11.24
N ALA A 291 -1.39 8.85 10.86
CA ALA A 291 -2.47 8.61 11.82
C ALA A 291 -2.04 7.60 12.91
N THR A 292 -1.51 6.45 12.52
CA THR A 292 -1.15 5.38 13.46
C THR A 292 -0.06 5.83 14.41
N LEU A 293 1.02 6.46 13.92
CA LEU A 293 2.15 6.91 14.77
C LEU A 293 1.73 7.99 15.78
N TYR A 294 0.88 8.93 15.37
CA TYR A 294 0.42 9.97 16.29
C TYR A 294 -0.62 9.45 17.29
N ILE A 295 -1.58 8.64 16.86
CA ILE A 295 -2.55 7.99 17.76
C ILE A 295 -1.81 7.21 18.84
N GLN A 296 -0.82 6.42 18.43
CA GLN A 296 0.04 5.69 19.35
C GLN A 296 0.79 6.60 20.30
N GLY A 297 1.48 7.59 19.77
CA GLY A 297 2.29 8.43 20.61
C GLY A 297 1.47 9.26 21.62
N VAL A 298 0.21 9.61 21.31
CA VAL A 298 -0.72 10.20 22.27
C VAL A 298 -0.99 9.22 23.41
N GLU A 299 -1.20 7.94 23.10
CA GLU A 299 -1.45 6.91 24.11
C GLU A 299 -0.22 6.68 25.00
N THR A 300 0.96 6.50 24.40
CA THR A 300 2.22 6.36 25.14
C THR A 300 2.51 7.59 26.02
N GLY A 301 2.29 8.81 25.49
CA GLY A 301 2.50 10.05 26.25
C GLY A 301 1.57 10.18 27.47
N ARG A 302 0.32 9.69 27.36
CA ARG A 302 -0.65 9.67 28.46
C ARG A 302 -0.20 8.73 29.58
N VAL A 303 0.24 7.54 29.23
CA VAL A 303 0.76 6.55 30.18
C VAL A 303 1.96 7.12 30.94
N THR A 304 2.95 7.65 30.22
CA THR A 304 4.16 8.24 30.81
C THR A 304 3.83 9.47 31.67
N GLY A 305 2.82 10.27 31.30
CA GLY A 305 2.42 11.48 32.04
C GLY A 305 1.63 11.21 33.31
N SER A 306 1.04 10.03 33.47
CA SER A 306 0.26 9.66 34.67
C SER A 306 1.11 9.44 35.94
N GLY A 307 2.44 9.34 35.79
CA GLY A 307 3.37 9.10 36.94
C GLY A 307 3.17 7.77 37.64
N LEU A 308 2.25 6.93 37.20
CA LEU A 308 2.06 5.56 37.60
C LEU A 308 3.19 4.74 36.97
N ALA A 309 3.74 3.79 37.75
CA ALA A 309 4.66 2.81 37.16
C ALA A 309 3.97 2.19 35.93
N GLU A 310 4.65 2.23 34.79
CA GLU A 310 4.15 1.59 33.55
C GLU A 310 3.61 0.22 33.91
N SER A 311 2.31 0.05 33.74
CA SER A 311 1.69 -1.26 33.91
C SER A 311 2.23 -2.19 32.83
N VAL A 312 2.18 -3.48 33.09
CA VAL A 312 2.53 -4.48 32.09
C VAL A 312 1.67 -4.28 30.83
N GLU A 313 0.44 -3.86 31.01
CA GLU A 313 -0.55 -3.57 29.96
C GLU A 313 -0.12 -2.40 29.06
N ASP A 314 0.49 -1.37 29.61
CA ASP A 314 0.94 -0.17 28.88
C ASP A 314 2.14 -0.47 27.96
N ARG A 315 3.14 -1.23 28.45
CA ARG A 315 4.27 -1.71 27.63
C ARG A 315 3.82 -2.58 26.48
N ASN A 316 2.76 -3.27 26.68
CA ASN A 316 2.14 -4.19 25.75
C ASN A 316 1.53 -3.48 24.57
N VAL A 317 0.74 -2.43 24.83
CA VAL A 317 0.17 -1.58 23.81
C VAL A 317 1.29 -0.91 23.01
N GLU A 318 2.39 -0.49 23.64
CA GLU A 318 3.54 0.08 22.96
C GLU A 318 4.21 -0.91 22.01
N THR A 319 4.48 -2.13 22.46
CA THR A 319 5.11 -3.18 21.63
C THR A 319 4.23 -3.58 20.45
N LEU A 320 2.92 -3.79 20.68
CA LEU A 320 1.94 -4.08 19.65
C LEU A 320 1.92 -2.99 18.58
N ASN A 321 1.84 -1.75 19.03
CA ASN A 321 1.79 -0.61 18.18
C ASN A 321 3.07 -0.45 17.35
N LEU A 322 4.25 -0.69 17.94
CA LEU A 322 5.53 -0.66 17.23
C LEU A 322 5.55 -1.71 16.12
N VAL A 323 5.05 -2.91 16.38
CA VAL A 323 4.93 -3.98 15.37
C VAL A 323 3.96 -3.58 14.26
N VAL A 324 2.80 -3.02 14.59
CA VAL A 324 1.81 -2.52 13.60
C VAL A 324 2.44 -1.47 12.71
N VAL A 325 3.09 -0.49 13.32
CA VAL A 325 3.77 0.59 12.59
C VAL A 325 4.88 0.03 11.71
N GLY A 326 5.70 -0.87 12.23
CA GLY A 326 6.75 -1.53 11.46
C GLY A 326 6.19 -2.22 10.21
N ILE A 327 5.10 -2.96 10.36
CA ILE A 327 4.40 -3.62 9.25
C ILE A 327 3.87 -2.59 8.24
N VAL A 328 3.18 -1.55 8.70
CA VAL A 328 2.64 -0.48 7.85
C VAL A 328 3.76 0.18 7.05
N VAL A 329 4.85 0.55 7.70
CA VAL A 329 6.00 1.21 7.07
C VAL A 329 6.65 0.30 6.03
N VAL A 330 7.06 -0.91 6.42
CA VAL A 330 7.75 -1.85 5.53
C VAL A 330 6.89 -2.20 4.33
N PHE A 331 5.62 -2.55 4.56
CA PHE A 331 4.72 -2.97 3.49
C PHE A 331 4.41 -1.84 2.51
N SER A 332 4.17 -0.65 3.02
CA SER A 332 3.92 0.54 2.20
C SER A 332 5.15 0.96 1.41
N CYS A 333 6.35 0.87 1.99
CA CYS A 333 7.60 1.12 1.26
C CYS A 333 7.79 0.14 0.11
N ILE A 334 7.53 -1.16 0.32
CA ILE A 334 7.62 -2.19 -0.72
C ILE A 334 6.60 -1.91 -1.82
N MET A 335 5.35 -1.60 -1.46
CA MET A 335 4.29 -1.28 -2.40
C MET A 335 4.64 -0.04 -3.24
N LEU A 336 5.13 1.01 -2.58
CA LEU A 336 5.53 2.26 -3.22
C LEU A 336 6.71 2.03 -4.18
N ALA A 337 7.77 1.36 -3.71
CA ALA A 337 8.92 1.04 -4.52
C ALA A 337 8.56 0.20 -5.76
N ASN A 338 7.73 -0.82 -5.58
CA ASN A 338 7.29 -1.69 -6.67
C ASN A 338 6.47 -0.94 -7.73
N THR A 339 5.54 -0.09 -7.29
CA THR A 339 4.70 0.72 -8.18
C THR A 339 5.52 1.75 -8.96
N LEU A 340 6.47 2.42 -8.30
CA LEU A 340 7.36 3.40 -8.91
C LEU A 340 8.34 2.76 -9.88
N TYR A 341 8.93 1.61 -9.50
CA TYR A 341 9.78 0.83 -10.38
C TYR A 341 9.06 0.50 -11.69
N ALA A 342 7.85 0.00 -11.58
CA ALA A 342 7.04 -0.32 -12.74
C ALA A 342 6.73 0.93 -13.57
N ALA A 343 6.22 1.99 -12.96
CA ALA A 343 5.85 3.23 -13.65
C ALA A 343 7.02 3.86 -14.39
N THR A 344 8.25 3.74 -13.86
CA THR A 344 9.46 4.29 -14.48
C THR A 344 10.03 3.37 -15.56
N SER A 345 10.02 2.05 -15.33
CA SER A 345 10.54 1.06 -16.30
C SER A 345 9.79 1.09 -17.63
N TYR A 346 8.50 1.38 -17.62
CA TYR A 346 7.69 1.51 -18.85
C TYR A 346 8.09 2.67 -19.75
N ARG A 347 8.81 3.63 -19.20
CA ARG A 347 9.21 4.84 -19.91
C ARG A 347 10.51 4.67 -20.68
N SER A 348 11.08 3.46 -20.76
CA SER A 348 12.35 3.19 -21.46
C SER A 348 12.33 3.69 -22.91
N ARG A 349 11.23 3.41 -23.63
CA ARG A 349 11.04 3.88 -25.01
C ARG A 349 10.98 5.41 -25.11
N GLU A 350 10.25 6.06 -24.19
CA GLU A 350 10.16 7.51 -24.11
C GLU A 350 11.53 8.14 -23.84
N PHE A 351 12.28 7.58 -22.89
CA PHE A 351 13.64 8.03 -22.60
C PHE A 351 14.57 7.83 -23.80
N GLY A 352 14.43 6.72 -24.53
CA GLY A 352 15.12 6.49 -25.80
C GLY A 352 14.78 7.56 -26.83
N GLN A 353 13.50 7.86 -27.06
CA GLN A 353 13.06 8.90 -27.98
C GLN A 353 13.56 10.30 -27.61
N GLN A 354 13.55 10.66 -26.32
CA GLN A 354 14.09 11.94 -25.85
C GLN A 354 15.60 12.05 -26.14
N ARG A 355 16.35 10.97 -25.96
CA ARG A 355 17.78 10.92 -26.25
C ARG A 355 18.08 11.00 -27.74
N LEU A 356 17.30 10.34 -28.57
CA LEU A 356 17.40 10.45 -30.03
C LEU A 356 17.07 11.87 -30.54
N ALA A 357 16.17 12.58 -29.80
CA ALA A 357 15.88 13.99 -30.06
C ALA A 357 16.93 14.97 -29.48
N GLY A 358 18.07 14.45 -28.97
CA GLY A 358 19.19 15.26 -28.48
C GLY A 358 19.22 15.53 -26.97
N ALA A 359 18.31 14.97 -26.19
CA ALA A 359 18.35 15.15 -24.73
C ALA A 359 19.50 14.35 -24.11
N THR A 360 20.24 14.99 -23.22
CA THR A 360 21.29 14.30 -22.44
C THR A 360 20.69 13.43 -21.34
N PRO A 361 21.35 12.34 -20.90
CA PRO A 361 20.88 11.52 -19.78
C PRO A 361 20.59 12.32 -18.51
N GLY A 362 21.41 13.35 -18.23
CA GLY A 362 21.21 14.26 -17.08
C GLY A 362 19.93 15.10 -17.19
N GLN A 363 19.58 15.54 -18.39
CA GLN A 363 18.32 16.28 -18.62
C GLN A 363 17.11 15.36 -18.42
N VAL A 364 17.15 14.12 -18.89
CA VAL A 364 16.08 13.14 -18.66
C VAL A 364 15.93 12.85 -17.17
N LEU A 365 17.04 12.65 -16.44
CA LEU A 365 17.01 12.43 -14.99
C LEU A 365 16.43 13.63 -14.22
N ARG A 366 16.72 14.87 -14.64
CA ARG A 366 16.13 16.08 -14.04
C ARG A 366 14.62 16.10 -14.22
N VAL A 367 14.11 15.77 -15.41
CA VAL A 367 12.67 15.69 -15.66
C VAL A 367 12.02 14.64 -14.78
N VAL A 368 12.59 13.43 -14.68
CA VAL A 368 12.10 12.37 -13.78
C VAL A 368 12.15 12.82 -12.31
N GLY A 369 13.23 13.51 -11.91
CA GLY A 369 13.36 14.04 -10.56
C GLY A 369 12.25 15.03 -10.22
N TRP A 370 11.98 16.02 -11.08
CA TRP A 370 10.89 16.97 -10.88
C TRP A 370 9.51 16.31 -10.89
N GLU A 371 9.26 15.33 -11.76
CA GLU A 371 8.03 14.56 -11.75
C GLU A 371 7.86 13.82 -10.43
N SER A 372 8.93 13.19 -9.92
CA SER A 372 8.91 12.48 -8.63
C SER A 372 8.66 13.43 -7.45
N VAL A 373 9.27 14.61 -7.45
CA VAL A 373 9.04 15.65 -6.42
C VAL A 373 7.57 16.08 -6.41
N ILE A 374 6.98 16.35 -7.57
CA ILE A 374 5.58 16.76 -7.67
C ILE A 374 4.64 15.66 -7.16
N LEU A 375 4.90 14.41 -7.53
CA LEU A 375 4.12 13.27 -7.07
C LEU A 375 4.26 13.09 -5.55
N THR A 376 5.48 13.19 -5.01
CA THR A 376 5.74 13.11 -3.58
C THR A 376 5.00 14.21 -2.82
N LEU A 377 5.14 15.47 -3.22
CA LEU A 377 4.43 16.58 -2.59
C LEU A 377 2.91 16.39 -2.62
N THR A 378 2.36 15.96 -3.76
CA THR A 378 0.92 15.71 -3.88
C THR A 378 0.47 14.58 -2.96
N GLY A 379 1.21 13.48 -2.91
CA GLY A 379 0.90 12.33 -2.05
C GLY A 379 1.03 12.67 -0.57
N LEU A 380 2.09 13.40 -0.19
CA LEU A 380 2.33 13.85 1.18
C LEU A 380 1.21 14.78 1.67
N VAL A 381 0.83 15.78 0.87
CA VAL A 381 -0.25 16.72 1.25
C VAL A 381 -1.57 15.96 1.45
N LEU A 382 -1.97 15.13 0.49
CA LEU A 382 -3.24 14.41 0.58
C LEU A 382 -3.23 13.36 1.70
N GLY A 383 -2.11 12.66 1.89
CA GLY A 383 -1.95 11.70 2.98
C GLY A 383 -1.94 12.37 4.35
N THR A 384 -1.22 13.49 4.50
CA THR A 384 -1.21 14.27 5.74
C THR A 384 -2.61 14.77 6.10
N VAL A 385 -3.37 15.27 5.13
CA VAL A 385 -4.77 15.70 5.37
C VAL A 385 -5.61 14.52 5.88
N ALA A 386 -5.46 13.33 5.29
CA ALA A 386 -6.18 12.15 5.76
C ALA A 386 -5.76 11.71 7.16
N GLY A 387 -4.45 11.72 7.45
CA GLY A 387 -3.91 11.38 8.77
C GLY A 387 -4.35 12.35 9.86
N VAL A 388 -4.18 13.65 9.61
CA VAL A 388 -4.57 14.71 10.56
C VAL A 388 -6.09 14.70 10.84
N ALA A 389 -6.90 14.39 9.82
CA ALA A 389 -8.34 14.25 10.01
C ALA A 389 -8.69 13.12 11.01
N GLY A 390 -7.92 12.04 11.05
CA GLY A 390 -8.10 10.98 12.06
C GLY A 390 -7.53 11.37 13.44
N ILE A 391 -6.39 12.08 13.47
CA ILE A 391 -5.71 12.44 14.72
C ILE A 391 -6.53 13.43 15.56
N ILE A 392 -7.08 14.48 14.96
CA ILE A 392 -7.78 15.57 15.68
C ILE A 392 -8.92 15.04 16.57
N PRO A 393 -9.88 14.23 16.08
CA PRO A 393 -10.95 13.71 16.94
C PRO A 393 -10.43 12.80 18.05
N PHE A 394 -9.42 11.99 17.74
CA PHE A 394 -8.81 11.10 18.73
C PHE A 394 -8.18 11.89 19.89
N THR A 395 -7.33 12.89 19.57
CA THR A 395 -6.69 13.74 20.59
C THR A 395 -7.71 14.53 21.39
N THR A 396 -8.72 15.09 20.73
CA THR A 396 -9.78 15.85 21.39
C THR A 396 -10.55 15.01 22.40
N VAL A 397 -10.93 13.78 22.05
CA VAL A 397 -11.67 12.89 22.97
C VAL A 397 -10.79 12.31 24.06
N ARG A 398 -9.53 11.99 23.75
CA ARG A 398 -8.61 11.30 24.65
C ARG A 398 -7.89 12.21 25.62
N THR A 399 -7.52 13.43 25.21
CA THR A 399 -6.68 14.36 25.97
C THR A 399 -7.23 15.77 26.11
N ASP A 400 -8.46 16.05 25.64
CA ASP A 400 -9.08 17.40 25.58
C ASP A 400 -8.22 18.43 24.79
N GLN A 401 -7.24 17.97 24.01
CA GLN A 401 -6.40 18.82 23.18
C GLN A 401 -6.73 18.64 21.70
N VAL A 402 -6.68 19.72 20.91
CA VAL A 402 -6.94 19.65 19.48
C VAL A 402 -5.74 19.06 18.71
N LEU A 403 -4.54 19.32 19.17
CA LEU A 403 -3.30 18.85 18.55
C LEU A 403 -2.52 17.99 19.54
N PRO A 404 -1.85 16.94 19.07
CA PRO A 404 -1.01 16.11 19.92
C PRO A 404 0.23 16.89 20.42
N ASP A 405 0.63 16.69 21.66
CA ASP A 405 1.83 17.30 22.26
C ASP A 405 3.14 16.84 21.61
N GLN A 406 3.06 15.76 20.84
CA GLN A 406 4.19 15.27 20.07
C GLN A 406 4.55 16.26 18.98
N GLY A 407 5.79 16.71 19.00
CA GLY A 407 6.31 17.61 17.99
C GLY A 407 6.23 17.07 16.56
N PRO A 408 6.55 17.88 15.54
CA PRO A 408 6.45 17.49 14.13
C PRO A 408 7.49 16.42 13.71
N GLY A 409 8.33 15.93 14.64
CA GLY A 409 9.41 14.98 14.36
C GLY A 409 8.93 13.69 13.69
N THR A 410 7.88 13.08 14.22
CA THR A 410 7.26 11.86 13.68
C THR A 410 6.74 12.08 12.26
N TRP A 411 6.04 13.19 12.03
CA TRP A 411 5.56 13.54 10.70
C TRP A 411 6.70 13.79 9.71
N LEU A 412 7.76 14.48 10.14
CA LEU A 412 8.96 14.69 9.33
C LEU A 412 9.65 13.37 8.99
N ALA A 413 9.70 12.40 9.90
CA ALA A 413 10.23 11.07 9.64
C ALA A 413 9.42 10.33 8.56
N VAL A 414 8.10 10.34 8.64
CA VAL A 414 7.21 9.76 7.61
C VAL A 414 7.44 10.42 6.26
N MET A 415 7.53 11.77 6.22
CA MET A 415 7.83 12.52 5.00
C MET A 415 9.20 12.17 4.43
N ALA A 416 10.22 12.04 5.26
CA ALA A 416 11.56 11.68 4.84
C ALA A 416 11.59 10.29 4.22
N VAL A 417 10.99 9.28 4.87
CA VAL A 417 10.90 7.91 4.34
C VAL A 417 10.16 7.91 2.99
N ALA A 418 9.00 8.54 2.90
CA ALA A 418 8.23 8.63 1.66
C ALA A 418 9.05 9.27 0.52
N THR A 419 9.76 10.35 0.83
CA THR A 419 10.59 11.08 -0.14
C THR A 419 11.79 10.25 -0.59
N VAL A 420 12.51 9.64 0.34
CA VAL A 420 13.67 8.80 0.03
C VAL A 420 13.26 7.60 -0.83
N VAL A 421 12.19 6.90 -0.46
CA VAL A 421 11.70 5.75 -1.24
C VAL A 421 11.23 6.18 -2.62
N THR A 422 10.50 7.29 -2.72
CA THR A 422 9.98 7.77 -4.02
C THR A 422 11.10 8.22 -4.95
N LEU A 423 11.96 9.11 -4.49
CA LEU A 423 13.06 9.64 -5.30
C LEU A 423 14.10 8.55 -5.59
N GLY A 424 14.47 7.77 -4.58
CA GLY A 424 15.46 6.68 -4.73
C GLY A 424 15.02 5.64 -5.75
N THR A 425 13.79 5.18 -5.68
CA THR A 425 13.24 4.20 -6.64
C THR A 425 13.10 4.78 -8.03
N SER A 426 12.52 5.97 -8.17
CA SER A 426 12.30 6.61 -9.48
C SER A 426 13.63 6.93 -10.19
N LEU A 427 14.55 7.58 -9.49
CA LEU A 427 15.86 7.96 -10.06
C LEU A 427 16.76 6.74 -10.30
N GLY A 428 16.77 5.78 -9.36
CA GLY A 428 17.51 4.53 -9.51
C GLY A 428 17.04 3.72 -10.70
N THR A 429 15.73 3.60 -10.91
CA THR A 429 15.15 2.92 -12.06
C THR A 429 15.42 3.67 -13.36
N ALA A 430 15.26 5.00 -13.38
CA ALA A 430 15.55 5.82 -14.55
C ALA A 430 17.04 5.71 -14.94
N ARG A 431 17.95 5.76 -13.97
CA ARG A 431 19.41 5.56 -14.23
C ARG A 431 19.69 4.19 -14.84
N ARG A 432 19.06 3.13 -14.33
CA ARG A 432 19.19 1.78 -14.92
C ARG A 432 18.67 1.74 -16.35
N THR A 433 17.53 2.30 -16.61
CA THR A 433 16.90 2.34 -17.94
C THR A 433 17.75 3.15 -18.94
N LEU A 434 18.37 4.24 -18.50
CA LEU A 434 19.24 5.07 -19.33
C LEU A 434 20.59 4.43 -19.69
N ARG A 435 20.99 3.32 -19.05
CA ARG A 435 22.18 2.54 -19.43
C ARG A 435 21.98 1.78 -20.75
N THR A 436 20.72 1.49 -21.11
CA THR A 436 20.41 0.88 -22.40
C THR A 436 20.63 1.90 -23.52
N PRO A 437 21.30 1.54 -24.64
CA PRO A 437 21.44 2.40 -25.80
C PRO A 437 20.08 2.91 -26.28
N ALA A 438 20.03 4.18 -26.74
CA ALA A 438 18.76 4.81 -27.13
C ALA A 438 18.08 4.09 -28.31
N ILE A 439 18.87 3.56 -29.23
CA ILE A 439 18.40 2.80 -30.40
C ILE A 439 17.72 1.51 -29.94
N ASP A 440 18.36 0.76 -29.03
CA ASP A 440 17.82 -0.51 -28.53
C ASP A 440 16.53 -0.30 -27.71
N ALA A 441 16.49 0.78 -26.93
CA ALA A 441 15.31 1.13 -26.15
C ALA A 441 14.07 1.43 -27.03
N VAL A 442 14.27 1.88 -28.27
CA VAL A 442 13.19 2.16 -29.23
C VAL A 442 12.91 0.95 -30.12
N ALA A 443 13.93 0.13 -30.47
CA ALA A 443 13.82 -1.02 -31.37
C ALA A 443 13.08 -2.24 -30.77
N VAL A 444 13.12 -2.43 -29.44
CA VAL A 444 12.49 -3.58 -28.73
C VAL A 444 10.95 -3.65 -28.88
N ALA A 445 10.34 -2.74 -29.62
CA ALA A 445 8.88 -2.67 -29.81
C ALA A 445 8.46 -2.76 -31.30
N ALA A 446 9.35 -3.14 -32.18
CA ALA A 446 9.03 -3.61 -33.54
C ALA A 446 9.11 -5.15 -33.56
#